data_35a6f3484ce791da7b26dbf1c2250d83
#
_entry.id   35a6f3484ce791da7b26dbf1c2250d83
#
_cell.length_a   1.000
_cell.length_b   1.000
_cell.length_c   1.000
_cell.angle_alpha   90.00
_cell.angle_beta   90.00
_cell.angle_gamma   90.00
#
_symmetry.space_group_name_H-M   'P 1'
#
loop_
_entity.id
_entity.type
_entity.pdbx_description
1 polymer ?
#
loop_
_entity_poly.entity_id
_entity_poly.type
_entity_poly.pdbx_seq_one_letter_code
_entity_poly.pdbx_strand_id
1 'polypeptide(L)'
;MNEQKTTLTADRVQAEYEKGVQYNTGLGLYEDVKQCENFVEGKQWEGLKSKNLRPITMNVLDPIVHYKVAQIVSNDVDQDIEPFLPDEQAEYAAKILEQSIDRVVERTKLKSKHHMVLRDACVDGDAALYFYFDASKQSGLGGVQGEICAEQVMNTNILFGNPSSSSVQEQPYLIIVRRRPVSEIRKDAKRLGCKEWETIEGESDGLYKGDDEQNNSDSLGNELVRFWKSEDGRVHYCRSCGRVMIEQDVATEMTLYPVAYMSWKPRKNCYHGVMEIKPLINTQIEINKQWTALALMLRNNAMPKLVYNRNKFPKGWDPDATSIGVTGDVKDALTGVAGSMPIPTEATGITSTMTDALKSVAGANDAALG
;
A
#
# COMPACT_ATOMS: atom_id res chain seq x y z
N MET A 1 -8.31 -43.47 -20.51
CA MET A 1 -9.34 -42.72 -19.74
C MET A 1 -9.37 -41.33 -20.33
N ASN A 2 -10.45 -40.94 -20.98
CA ASN A 2 -10.60 -39.60 -21.54
C ASN A 2 -10.75 -38.60 -20.39
N GLU A 3 -9.69 -37.92 -20.04
CA GLU A 3 -9.80 -36.71 -19.25
C GLU A 3 -10.50 -35.65 -20.13
N GLN A 4 -11.75 -35.39 -19.79
CA GLN A 4 -12.49 -34.27 -20.33
C GLN A 4 -11.65 -33.00 -20.08
N LYS A 5 -11.15 -32.39 -21.18
CA LYS A 5 -10.69 -31.01 -21.15
C LYS A 5 -11.80 -30.19 -20.53
N THR A 6 -11.75 -29.98 -19.22
CA THR A 6 -12.76 -29.17 -18.53
C THR A 6 -12.56 -27.75 -19.02
N THR A 7 -13.44 -27.35 -19.93
CA THR A 7 -13.43 -26.00 -20.51
C THR A 7 -13.47 -25.01 -19.36
N LEU A 8 -12.48 -24.13 -19.26
CA LEU A 8 -12.40 -23.12 -18.22
C LEU A 8 -13.57 -22.14 -18.41
N THR A 9 -14.44 -22.04 -17.43
CA THR A 9 -15.61 -21.15 -17.45
C THR A 9 -15.37 -19.92 -16.56
N ALA A 10 -16.07 -18.83 -16.86
CA ALA A 10 -16.00 -17.63 -16.03
C ALA A 10 -16.41 -17.90 -14.57
N ASP A 11 -17.42 -18.74 -14.35
CA ASP A 11 -17.89 -19.13 -13.01
C ASP A 11 -16.79 -19.85 -12.23
N ARG A 12 -15.96 -20.67 -12.89
CA ARG A 12 -14.83 -21.32 -12.22
C ARG A 12 -13.75 -20.32 -11.83
N VAL A 13 -13.42 -19.38 -12.71
CA VAL A 13 -12.45 -18.32 -12.39
C VAL A 13 -12.95 -17.45 -11.25
N GLN A 14 -14.24 -17.14 -11.26
CA GLN A 14 -14.88 -16.38 -10.18
C GLN A 14 -14.83 -17.13 -8.85
N ALA A 15 -15.12 -18.42 -8.84
CA ALA A 15 -15.04 -19.24 -7.62
C ALA A 15 -13.59 -19.35 -7.07
N GLU A 16 -12.60 -19.45 -7.95
CA GLU A 16 -11.18 -19.44 -7.56
C GLU A 16 -10.76 -18.07 -7.00
N TYR A 17 -11.26 -16.97 -7.57
CA TYR A 17 -11.09 -15.60 -7.06
C TYR A 17 -11.71 -15.45 -5.66
N GLU A 18 -12.97 -15.83 -5.48
CA GLU A 18 -13.66 -15.73 -4.20
C GLU A 18 -12.96 -16.55 -3.10
N LYS A 19 -12.41 -17.72 -3.45
CA LYS A 19 -11.60 -18.52 -2.54
C LYS A 19 -10.32 -17.78 -2.10
N GLY A 20 -9.66 -17.09 -3.02
CA GLY A 20 -8.50 -16.26 -2.70
C GLY A 20 -8.85 -15.07 -1.80
N VAL A 21 -9.97 -14.40 -2.10
CA VAL A 21 -10.48 -13.28 -1.26
C VAL A 21 -10.84 -13.77 0.13
N GLN A 22 -11.48 -14.94 0.25
CA GLN A 22 -11.80 -15.54 1.57
C GLN A 22 -10.53 -15.85 2.36
N TYR A 23 -9.49 -16.35 1.71
CA TYR A 23 -8.21 -16.60 2.37
C TYR A 23 -7.59 -15.29 2.89
N ASN A 24 -7.54 -14.23 2.09
CA ASN A 24 -7.02 -12.93 2.49
C ASN A 24 -7.85 -12.30 3.62
N THR A 25 -9.18 -12.43 3.54
CA THR A 25 -10.09 -11.99 4.61
C THR A 25 -9.87 -12.77 5.91
N GLY A 26 -9.68 -14.09 5.81
CA GLY A 26 -9.37 -14.94 6.96
C GLY A 26 -8.04 -14.61 7.64
N LEU A 27 -7.09 -14.03 6.91
CA LEU A 27 -5.82 -13.50 7.45
C LEU A 27 -5.96 -12.09 8.05
N GLY A 28 -7.08 -11.39 7.80
CA GLY A 28 -7.25 -9.98 8.14
C GLY A 28 -6.39 -9.04 7.26
N LEU A 29 -5.94 -9.49 6.08
CA LEU A 29 -4.99 -8.76 5.25
C LEU A 29 -5.48 -7.37 4.87
N TYR A 30 -6.74 -7.24 4.45
CA TYR A 30 -7.32 -5.97 4.01
C TYR A 30 -7.35 -4.90 5.11
N GLU A 31 -7.69 -5.30 6.33
CA GLU A 31 -7.70 -4.40 7.49
C GLU A 31 -6.27 -4.01 7.88
N ASP A 32 -5.35 -4.97 7.85
CA ASP A 32 -3.95 -4.75 8.18
C ASP A 32 -3.27 -3.79 7.20
N VAL A 33 -3.47 -3.97 5.89
CA VAL A 33 -2.96 -3.08 4.85
C VAL A 33 -3.52 -1.68 5.04
N LYS A 34 -4.85 -1.55 5.21
CA LYS A 34 -5.49 -0.25 5.45
C LYS A 34 -4.94 0.45 6.69
N GLN A 35 -4.72 -0.31 7.76
CA GLN A 35 -4.17 0.24 8.99
C GLN A 35 -2.72 0.70 8.80
N CYS A 36 -1.87 -0.13 8.20
CA CYS A 36 -0.46 0.20 7.97
C CYS A 36 -0.32 1.43 7.08
N GLU A 37 -1.05 1.49 5.96
CA GLU A 37 -1.05 2.65 5.06
C GLU A 37 -1.53 3.92 5.76
N ASN A 38 -2.62 3.87 6.51
CA ASN A 38 -3.09 5.01 7.29
C ASN A 38 -2.04 5.53 8.27
N PHE A 39 -1.31 4.62 8.93
CA PHE A 39 -0.28 4.99 9.89
C PHE A 39 0.93 5.63 9.22
N VAL A 40 1.38 5.13 8.08
CA VAL A 40 2.46 5.72 7.29
C VAL A 40 2.06 7.08 6.73
N GLU A 41 0.82 7.23 6.22
CA GLU A 41 0.28 8.51 5.75
C GLU A 41 0.01 9.55 6.86
N GLY A 42 0.21 9.18 8.11
CA GLY A 42 -0.05 10.08 9.26
C GLY A 42 -1.53 10.16 9.68
N LYS A 43 -2.42 9.37 9.11
CA LYS A 43 -3.84 9.26 9.49
C LYS A 43 -4.01 8.36 10.73
N GLN A 44 -3.30 8.68 11.81
CA GLN A 44 -3.15 7.81 12.99
C GLN A 44 -4.24 7.97 14.04
N TRP A 45 -5.16 8.92 13.84
CA TRP A 45 -6.27 9.25 14.75
C TRP A 45 -7.65 9.00 14.13
N GLU A 46 -7.73 8.16 13.11
CA GLU A 46 -8.99 7.83 12.45
C GLU A 46 -9.98 7.25 13.47
N GLY A 47 -11.20 7.79 13.52
CA GLY A 47 -12.25 7.38 14.47
C GLY A 47 -12.24 8.10 15.81
N LEU A 48 -11.21 8.88 16.17
CA LEU A 48 -11.22 9.66 17.41
C LEU A 48 -12.02 10.94 17.27
N LYS A 49 -13.20 10.99 17.92
CA LYS A 49 -14.06 12.18 17.95
C LYS A 49 -13.88 12.89 19.30
N SER A 50 -13.03 13.91 19.38
CA SER A 50 -12.91 14.76 20.58
C SER A 50 -13.10 16.22 20.19
N LYS A 51 -14.02 16.91 20.90
CA LYS A 51 -14.26 18.35 20.72
C LYS A 51 -13.14 19.24 21.29
N ASN A 52 -12.45 18.76 22.32
CA ASN A 52 -11.52 19.56 23.12
C ASN A 52 -10.06 19.16 22.95
N LEU A 53 -9.78 18.01 22.34
CA LEU A 53 -8.44 17.50 22.13
C LEU A 53 -8.06 17.69 20.65
N ARG A 54 -6.96 18.40 20.41
CA ARG A 54 -6.30 18.40 19.11
C ARG A 54 -5.15 17.40 19.18
N PRO A 55 -5.33 16.19 18.68
CA PRO A 55 -4.30 15.16 18.75
C PRO A 55 -3.10 15.57 17.88
N ILE A 56 -1.91 15.30 18.41
CA ILE A 56 -0.65 15.52 17.70
C ILE A 56 -0.21 14.18 17.09
N THR A 57 0.15 14.20 15.83
CA THR A 57 0.77 13.07 15.14
C THR A 57 2.26 13.35 14.98
N MET A 58 3.09 12.55 15.66
CA MET A 58 4.53 12.53 15.45
C MET A 58 4.86 11.29 14.65
N ASN A 59 4.76 11.40 13.32
CA ASN A 59 4.92 10.24 12.43
C ASN A 59 6.40 9.84 12.33
N VAL A 60 6.80 8.82 13.09
CA VAL A 60 8.15 8.24 13.06
C VAL A 60 8.24 7.09 12.05
N LEU A 61 7.09 6.52 11.63
CA LEU A 61 7.06 5.34 10.77
C LEU A 61 7.44 5.66 9.31
N ASP A 62 6.99 6.79 8.80
CA ASP A 62 7.27 7.20 7.42
C ASP A 62 8.77 7.35 7.11
N PRO A 63 9.57 8.08 7.92
CA PRO A 63 11.03 8.11 7.75
C PRO A 63 11.69 6.73 7.82
N ILE A 64 11.18 5.81 8.65
CA ILE A 64 11.69 4.45 8.73
C ILE A 64 11.49 3.69 7.42
N VAL A 65 10.29 3.78 6.83
CA VAL A 65 9.99 3.17 5.53
C VAL A 65 10.91 3.75 4.45
N HIS A 66 10.98 5.07 4.36
CA HIS A 66 11.85 5.75 3.40
C HIS A 66 13.32 5.33 3.53
N TYR A 67 13.84 5.26 4.75
CA TYR A 67 15.20 4.82 5.00
C TYR A 67 15.45 3.40 4.50
N LYS A 68 14.58 2.43 4.85
CA LYS A 68 14.73 1.04 4.46
C LYS A 68 14.67 0.85 2.95
N VAL A 69 13.74 1.52 2.31
CA VAL A 69 13.61 1.48 0.85
C VAL A 69 14.82 2.11 0.18
N ALA A 70 15.27 3.28 0.67
CA ALA A 70 16.43 3.97 0.14
C ALA A 70 17.72 3.12 0.23
N GLN A 71 17.91 2.39 1.33
CA GLN A 71 19.06 1.47 1.47
C GLN A 71 19.11 0.39 0.39
N ILE A 72 17.95 -0.15 -0.01
CA ILE A 72 17.90 -1.20 -1.04
C ILE A 72 18.08 -0.56 -2.43
N VAL A 73 17.40 0.56 -2.69
CA VAL A 73 17.43 1.24 -3.99
C VAL A 73 18.78 1.89 -4.29
N SER A 74 19.54 2.26 -3.25
CA SER A 74 20.88 2.86 -3.44
C SER A 74 21.88 1.92 -4.09
N ASN A 75 21.64 0.62 -4.02
CA ASN A 75 22.44 -0.37 -4.75
C ASN A 75 21.87 -0.50 -6.18
N ASP A 76 22.50 0.15 -7.13
CA ASP A 76 22.13 -0.01 -8.55
C ASP A 76 22.44 -1.46 -8.99
N VAL A 77 21.48 -2.11 -9.59
CA VAL A 77 21.65 -3.47 -10.12
C VAL A 77 21.79 -3.33 -11.62
N ASP A 78 23.00 -3.53 -12.12
CA ASP A 78 23.28 -3.65 -13.54
C ASP A 78 23.06 -5.08 -14.02
N GLN A 79 22.61 -5.22 -15.25
CA GLN A 79 22.37 -6.50 -15.90
C GLN A 79 23.48 -6.73 -16.91
N ASP A 80 24.25 -7.79 -16.73
CA ASP A 80 25.24 -8.23 -17.70
C ASP A 80 24.77 -9.56 -18.32
N ILE A 81 24.73 -9.62 -19.64
CA ILE A 81 24.27 -10.78 -20.37
C ILE A 81 25.45 -11.44 -21.06
N GLU A 82 25.90 -12.54 -20.47
CA GLU A 82 26.96 -13.34 -21.02
C GLU A 82 26.39 -14.53 -21.85
N PRO A 83 26.96 -14.82 -23.03
CA PRO A 83 26.58 -15.99 -23.80
C PRO A 83 27.05 -17.27 -23.10
N PHE A 84 26.21 -18.32 -23.14
CA PHE A 84 26.56 -19.62 -22.53
C PHE A 84 27.74 -20.31 -23.24
N LEU A 85 27.89 -20.10 -24.55
CA LEU A 85 29.03 -20.59 -25.33
C LEU A 85 29.76 -19.38 -25.93
N PRO A 86 31.10 -19.33 -25.80
CA PRO A 86 31.91 -18.24 -26.37
C PRO A 86 31.94 -18.39 -27.89
N ASP A 87 31.00 -17.75 -28.57
CA ASP A 87 30.92 -17.66 -30.03
C ASP A 87 30.67 -16.18 -30.39
N GLU A 88 31.34 -15.71 -31.44
CA GLU A 88 31.28 -14.30 -31.87
C GLU A 88 29.85 -13.86 -32.20
N GLN A 89 29.03 -14.78 -32.75
CA GLN A 89 27.61 -14.49 -33.02
C GLN A 89 26.76 -14.43 -31.73
N ALA A 90 27.07 -15.28 -30.74
CA ALA A 90 26.40 -15.30 -29.45
C ALA A 90 26.75 -14.05 -28.62
N GLU A 91 27.99 -13.59 -28.65
CA GLU A 91 28.42 -12.34 -28.01
C GLU A 91 27.72 -11.10 -28.61
N TYR A 92 27.60 -11.08 -29.95
CA TYR A 92 26.87 -10.02 -30.63
C TYR A 92 25.38 -10.02 -30.28
N ALA A 93 24.75 -11.20 -30.23
CA ALA A 93 23.35 -11.38 -29.82
C ALA A 93 23.12 -10.94 -28.35
N ALA A 94 24.03 -11.31 -27.43
CA ALA A 94 23.98 -10.92 -26.05
C ALA A 94 23.99 -9.41 -25.88
N LYS A 95 24.88 -8.71 -26.60
CA LYS A 95 24.97 -7.26 -26.60
C LYS A 95 23.70 -6.55 -27.14
N ILE A 96 23.06 -7.13 -28.17
CA ILE A 96 21.79 -6.60 -28.70
C ILE A 96 20.68 -6.79 -27.67
N LEU A 97 20.64 -7.96 -26.98
CA LEU A 97 19.67 -8.24 -25.94
C LEU A 97 19.81 -7.29 -24.75
N GLU A 98 21.03 -7.06 -24.28
CA GLU A 98 21.36 -6.11 -23.21
C GLU A 98 20.82 -4.72 -23.55
N GLN A 99 21.17 -4.17 -24.72
CA GLN A 99 20.67 -2.87 -25.16
C GLN A 99 19.15 -2.82 -25.31
N SER A 100 18.53 -3.94 -25.65
CA SER A 100 17.06 -4.04 -25.79
C SER A 100 16.39 -4.04 -24.44
N ILE A 101 16.96 -4.74 -23.45
CA ILE A 101 16.48 -4.78 -22.07
C ILE A 101 16.61 -3.39 -21.45
N ASP A 102 17.74 -2.70 -21.61
CA ASP A 102 17.94 -1.35 -21.09
C ASP A 102 16.87 -0.39 -21.59
N ARG A 103 16.53 -0.47 -22.88
CA ARG A 103 15.45 0.33 -23.47
C ARG A 103 14.08 0.00 -22.86
N VAL A 104 13.80 -1.28 -22.58
CA VAL A 104 12.57 -1.69 -21.94
C VAL A 104 12.53 -1.19 -20.49
N VAL A 105 13.62 -1.30 -19.74
CA VAL A 105 13.76 -0.80 -18.38
C VAL A 105 13.49 0.71 -18.31
N GLU A 106 14.09 1.46 -19.25
CA GLU A 106 13.90 2.92 -19.34
C GLU A 106 12.45 3.28 -19.72
N ARG A 107 11.91 2.67 -20.77
CA ARG A 107 10.54 2.95 -21.24
C ARG A 107 9.46 2.59 -20.21
N THR A 108 9.61 1.48 -19.55
CA THR A 108 8.68 1.04 -18.49
C THR A 108 8.86 1.83 -17.21
N LYS A 109 9.90 2.67 -17.10
CA LYS A 109 10.31 3.37 -15.86
C LYS A 109 10.47 2.38 -14.70
N LEU A 110 11.10 1.25 -14.98
CA LEU A 110 11.18 0.11 -14.05
C LEU A 110 11.86 0.50 -12.73
N LYS A 111 12.91 1.34 -12.77
CA LYS A 111 13.59 1.85 -11.56
C LYS A 111 12.61 2.58 -10.63
N SER A 112 11.73 3.43 -11.17
CA SER A 112 10.72 4.14 -10.37
C SER A 112 9.66 3.19 -9.82
N LYS A 113 9.20 2.22 -10.62
CA LYS A 113 8.24 1.20 -10.18
C LYS A 113 8.84 0.29 -9.12
N HIS A 114 10.12 -0.06 -9.24
CA HIS A 114 10.83 -0.85 -8.24
C HIS A 114 10.84 -0.16 -6.87
N HIS A 115 11.07 1.17 -6.84
CA HIS A 115 10.96 1.94 -5.61
C HIS A 115 9.55 1.84 -4.99
N MET A 116 8.51 1.95 -5.80
CA MET A 116 7.12 1.84 -5.34
C MET A 116 6.81 0.43 -4.82
N VAL A 117 7.23 -0.60 -5.54
CA VAL A 117 7.05 -2.00 -5.14
C VAL A 117 7.76 -2.32 -3.83
N LEU A 118 8.99 -1.81 -3.64
CA LEU A 118 9.73 -1.97 -2.39
C LEU A 118 9.05 -1.27 -1.21
N ARG A 119 8.49 -0.07 -1.46
CA ARG A 119 7.71 0.63 -0.44
C ARG A 119 6.48 -0.19 -0.04
N ASP A 120 5.70 -0.66 -1.01
CA ASP A 120 4.51 -1.47 -0.74
C ASP A 120 4.88 -2.79 -0.05
N ALA A 121 5.94 -3.46 -0.48
CA ALA A 121 6.40 -4.66 0.20
C ALA A 121 6.79 -4.39 1.67
N CYS A 122 7.42 -3.25 1.96
CA CYS A 122 7.79 -2.86 3.32
C CYS A 122 6.55 -2.58 4.19
N VAL A 123 5.57 -1.86 3.66
CA VAL A 123 4.37 -1.43 4.39
C VAL A 123 3.35 -2.55 4.49
N ASP A 124 3.04 -3.19 3.35
CA ASP A 124 1.95 -4.15 3.20
C ASP A 124 2.40 -5.61 3.34
N GLY A 125 3.73 -5.84 3.39
CA GLY A 125 4.34 -7.15 3.61
C GLY A 125 4.81 -7.84 2.34
N ASP A 126 4.19 -7.58 1.21
CA ASP A 126 4.54 -8.15 -0.10
C ASP A 126 4.01 -7.27 -1.23
N ALA A 127 4.64 -7.40 -2.40
CA ALA A 127 4.23 -6.70 -3.61
C ALA A 127 4.65 -7.48 -4.87
N ALA A 128 4.06 -7.14 -5.99
CA ALA A 128 4.34 -7.78 -7.26
C ALA A 128 4.48 -6.79 -8.41
N LEU A 129 5.24 -7.20 -9.42
CA LEU A 129 5.27 -6.58 -10.74
C LEU A 129 4.72 -7.58 -11.75
N TYR A 130 3.77 -7.13 -12.54
CA TYR A 130 3.20 -7.87 -13.66
C TYR A 130 3.70 -7.31 -14.98
N PHE A 131 4.26 -8.17 -15.80
CA PHE A 131 4.78 -7.82 -17.12
C PHE A 131 3.86 -8.36 -18.20
N TYR A 132 3.48 -7.52 -19.16
CA TYR A 132 2.64 -7.92 -20.28
C TYR A 132 2.97 -7.12 -21.54
N PHE A 133 2.60 -7.68 -22.68
CA PHE A 133 2.72 -7.00 -23.95
C PHE A 133 1.39 -6.36 -24.33
N ASP A 134 1.39 -5.05 -24.54
CA ASP A 134 0.21 -4.32 -25.01
C ASP A 134 0.35 -3.96 -26.48
N ALA A 135 -0.33 -4.72 -27.32
CA ALA A 135 -0.33 -4.53 -28.78
C ALA A 135 -1.03 -3.23 -29.22
N SER A 136 -1.83 -2.60 -28.36
CA SER A 136 -2.56 -1.36 -28.69
C SER A 136 -1.72 -0.10 -28.54
N LYS A 137 -0.63 -0.16 -27.82
CA LYS A 137 0.26 0.99 -27.61
C LYS A 137 1.08 1.27 -28.86
N GLN A 138 1.19 2.55 -29.18
CA GLN A 138 2.08 3.03 -30.22
C GLN A 138 3.42 3.43 -29.60
N SER A 139 4.50 2.89 -30.10
CA SER A 139 5.86 3.13 -29.57
C SER A 139 6.45 4.51 -29.92
N GLY A 140 5.64 5.41 -30.50
CA GLY A 140 6.07 6.74 -30.92
C GLY A 140 6.78 6.79 -32.28
N LEU A 141 7.10 5.63 -32.88
CA LEU A 141 7.59 5.49 -34.24
C LEU A 141 6.49 4.90 -35.12
N GLY A 142 6.16 5.56 -36.23
CA GLY A 142 5.18 5.04 -37.16
C GLY A 142 5.57 3.64 -37.67
N GLY A 143 4.64 2.68 -37.55
CA GLY A 143 4.83 1.31 -38.00
C GLY A 143 5.26 0.30 -36.92
N VAL A 144 5.69 0.74 -35.75
CA VAL A 144 5.98 -0.16 -34.61
C VAL A 144 4.79 -0.14 -33.67
N GLN A 145 4.08 -1.26 -33.59
CA GLN A 145 2.95 -1.45 -32.69
C GLN A 145 3.33 -2.39 -31.55
N GLY A 146 2.83 -2.06 -30.36
CA GLY A 146 3.02 -2.83 -29.16
C GLY A 146 4.21 -2.42 -28.32
N GLU A 147 4.07 -2.58 -27.02
CA GLU A 147 5.09 -2.25 -26.03
C GLU A 147 5.01 -3.22 -24.86
N ILE A 148 6.17 -3.58 -24.30
CA ILE A 148 6.24 -4.29 -23.02
C ILE A 148 5.86 -3.30 -21.93
N CYS A 149 4.88 -3.67 -21.11
CA CYS A 149 4.41 -2.92 -19.97
C CYS A 149 4.75 -3.63 -18.68
N ALA A 150 5.06 -2.87 -17.65
CA ALA A 150 5.18 -3.35 -16.29
C ALA A 150 4.12 -2.64 -15.44
N GLU A 151 3.32 -3.39 -14.70
CA GLU A 151 2.28 -2.90 -13.83
C GLU A 151 2.56 -3.35 -12.40
N GLN A 152 2.49 -2.42 -11.44
CA GLN A 152 2.57 -2.74 -10.03
C GLN A 152 1.25 -3.39 -9.59
N VAL A 153 1.34 -4.50 -8.90
CA VAL A 153 0.19 -5.23 -8.37
C VAL A 153 0.28 -5.24 -6.85
N MET A 154 -0.75 -4.71 -6.21
CA MET A 154 -0.87 -4.71 -4.76
C MET A 154 -1.02 -6.15 -4.25
N ASN A 155 -0.61 -6.40 -3.02
CA ASN A 155 -0.71 -7.72 -2.40
C ASN A 155 -2.15 -8.22 -2.28
N THR A 156 -3.12 -7.34 -2.15
CA THR A 156 -4.55 -7.65 -2.13
C THR A 156 -5.08 -8.11 -3.49
N ASN A 157 -4.38 -7.78 -4.58
CA ASN A 157 -4.81 -7.97 -5.95
C ASN A 157 -4.10 -9.14 -6.66
N ILE A 158 -3.27 -9.90 -5.92
CA ILE A 158 -2.64 -11.12 -6.43
C ILE A 158 -3.04 -12.31 -5.57
N LEU A 159 -3.56 -13.36 -6.19
CA LEU A 159 -4.09 -14.52 -5.52
C LEU A 159 -3.40 -15.78 -6.04
N PHE A 160 -2.86 -16.57 -5.13
CA PHE A 160 -2.15 -17.80 -5.43
C PHE A 160 -3.05 -19.02 -5.26
N GLY A 161 -2.97 -19.96 -6.19
CA GLY A 161 -3.71 -21.22 -6.13
C GLY A 161 -3.30 -22.12 -4.97
N ASN A 162 -2.02 -22.07 -4.58
CA ASN A 162 -1.52 -22.69 -3.36
C ASN A 162 -1.05 -21.61 -2.38
N PRO A 163 -1.88 -21.23 -1.40
CA PRO A 163 -1.53 -20.15 -0.48
C PRO A 163 -0.41 -20.49 0.50
N SER A 164 0.01 -21.75 0.59
CA SER A 164 1.09 -22.20 1.50
C SER A 164 2.49 -22.02 0.92
N SER A 165 2.62 -21.74 -0.38
CA SER A 165 3.90 -21.54 -1.07
C SER A 165 4.03 -20.12 -1.61
N SER A 166 5.18 -19.48 -1.34
CA SER A 166 5.52 -18.16 -1.89
C SER A 166 6.20 -18.24 -3.27
N SER A 167 6.51 -19.45 -3.76
CA SER A 167 7.10 -19.65 -5.09
C SER A 167 6.06 -19.41 -6.17
N VAL A 168 6.17 -18.30 -6.89
CA VAL A 168 5.24 -17.92 -7.99
C VAL A 168 5.27 -18.97 -9.09
N GLN A 169 6.45 -19.44 -9.46
CA GLN A 169 6.63 -20.32 -10.61
C GLN A 169 6.11 -21.75 -10.40
N GLU A 170 5.90 -22.14 -9.14
CA GLU A 170 5.35 -23.45 -8.74
C GLU A 170 3.85 -23.42 -8.47
N GLN A 171 3.20 -22.26 -8.66
CA GLN A 171 1.77 -22.16 -8.43
C GLN A 171 0.97 -22.95 -9.49
N PRO A 172 -0.08 -23.68 -9.08
CA PRO A 172 -0.97 -24.36 -10.01
C PRO A 172 -1.74 -23.35 -10.89
N TYR A 173 -2.04 -22.20 -10.31
CA TYR A 173 -2.58 -21.03 -11.01
C TYR A 173 -2.32 -19.78 -10.16
N LEU A 174 -2.37 -18.63 -10.81
CA LEU A 174 -2.40 -17.34 -10.13
C LEU A 174 -3.44 -16.43 -10.79
N ILE A 175 -4.05 -15.56 -10.00
CA ILE A 175 -5.03 -14.58 -10.47
C ILE A 175 -4.52 -13.18 -10.12
N ILE A 176 -4.50 -12.30 -11.11
CA ILE A 176 -4.27 -10.87 -10.94
C ILE A 176 -5.61 -10.16 -11.09
N VAL A 177 -5.95 -9.34 -10.11
CA VAL A 177 -7.15 -8.52 -10.12
C VAL A 177 -6.77 -7.13 -10.61
N ARG A 178 -7.35 -6.70 -11.71
CA ARG A 178 -7.15 -5.36 -12.28
C ARG A 178 -8.45 -4.57 -12.17
N ARG A 179 -8.42 -3.50 -11.41
CA ARG A 179 -9.58 -2.63 -11.28
C ARG A 179 -9.55 -1.55 -12.34
N ARG A 180 -10.53 -1.59 -13.25
CA ARG A 180 -10.58 -0.72 -14.42
C ARG A 180 -12.00 -0.17 -14.66
N PRO A 181 -12.13 0.99 -15.34
CA PRO A 181 -13.43 1.47 -15.79
C PRO A 181 -14.13 0.43 -16.68
N VAL A 182 -15.40 0.19 -16.42
CA VAL A 182 -16.20 -0.79 -17.20
C VAL A 182 -16.25 -0.44 -18.68
N SER A 183 -16.26 0.86 -19.01
CA SER A 183 -16.22 1.32 -20.41
C SER A 183 -14.98 0.85 -21.15
N GLU A 184 -13.80 0.84 -20.48
CA GLU A 184 -12.56 0.34 -21.05
C GLU A 184 -12.57 -1.18 -21.20
N ILE A 185 -13.06 -1.89 -20.17
CA ILE A 185 -13.17 -3.36 -20.20
C ILE A 185 -14.10 -3.78 -21.34
N ARG A 186 -15.25 -3.12 -21.49
CA ARG A 186 -16.19 -3.36 -22.60
C ARG A 186 -15.56 -3.11 -23.98
N LYS A 187 -14.79 -2.01 -24.10
CA LYS A 187 -14.09 -1.68 -25.34
C LYS A 187 -13.06 -2.75 -25.71
N ASP A 188 -12.31 -3.23 -24.73
CA ASP A 188 -11.34 -4.31 -24.95
C ASP A 188 -12.04 -5.62 -25.27
N ALA A 189 -13.10 -6.00 -24.54
CA ALA A 189 -13.88 -7.21 -24.78
C ALA A 189 -14.49 -7.21 -26.19
N LYS A 190 -15.02 -6.08 -26.64
CA LYS A 190 -15.54 -5.93 -28.00
C LYS A 190 -14.45 -6.10 -29.06
N ARG A 191 -13.27 -5.52 -28.83
CA ARG A 191 -12.10 -5.65 -29.74
C ARG A 191 -11.64 -7.10 -29.85
N LEU A 192 -11.71 -7.87 -28.75
CA LEU A 192 -11.34 -9.28 -28.68
C LEU A 192 -12.44 -10.24 -29.17
N GLY A 193 -13.59 -9.71 -29.61
CA GLY A 193 -14.68 -10.50 -30.18
C GLY A 193 -15.58 -11.19 -29.15
N CYS A 194 -15.56 -10.76 -27.90
CA CYS A 194 -16.47 -11.25 -26.85
C CYS A 194 -17.92 -10.87 -27.25
N LYS A 195 -18.82 -11.86 -27.29
CA LYS A 195 -20.23 -11.63 -27.67
C LYS A 195 -21.03 -10.95 -26.55
N GLU A 196 -20.64 -11.19 -25.32
CA GLU A 196 -21.35 -10.73 -24.12
C GLU A 196 -20.76 -9.45 -23.51
N TRP A 197 -20.01 -8.68 -24.30
CA TRP A 197 -19.33 -7.48 -23.82
C TRP A 197 -20.28 -6.42 -23.20
N GLU A 198 -21.54 -6.38 -23.64
CA GLU A 198 -22.56 -5.43 -23.12
C GLU A 198 -23.03 -5.79 -21.71
N THR A 199 -22.96 -7.06 -21.31
CA THR A 199 -23.42 -7.56 -20.02
C THR A 199 -22.38 -7.39 -18.90
N ILE A 200 -21.17 -6.90 -19.22
CA ILE A 200 -20.16 -6.59 -18.22
C ILE A 200 -20.65 -5.42 -17.38
N GLU A 201 -20.84 -5.65 -16.09
CA GLU A 201 -21.27 -4.64 -15.13
C GLU A 201 -20.15 -4.29 -14.15
N GLY A 202 -20.23 -3.11 -13.54
CA GLY A 202 -19.33 -2.72 -12.48
C GLY A 202 -19.72 -3.36 -11.15
N GLU A 203 -18.73 -3.68 -10.38
CA GLU A 203 -18.90 -4.18 -9.03
C GLU A 203 -18.41 -3.12 -8.04
N SER A 204 -19.27 -2.75 -7.07
CA SER A 204 -18.81 -2.00 -5.91
C SER A 204 -18.07 -2.97 -4.99
N ASP A 205 -16.77 -2.83 -4.90
CA ASP A 205 -15.94 -3.64 -4.04
C ASP A 205 -15.57 -2.80 -2.82
N GLY A 206 -16.20 -3.08 -1.66
CA GLY A 206 -15.91 -2.39 -0.39
C GLY A 206 -14.47 -2.56 0.12
N LEU A 207 -13.63 -3.30 -0.63
CA LEU A 207 -12.20 -3.46 -0.35
C LEU A 207 -11.39 -2.23 -0.77
N TYR A 208 -11.91 -1.40 -1.68
CA TYR A 208 -11.21 -0.23 -2.19
C TYR A 208 -11.82 1.06 -1.64
N LYS A 209 -10.99 1.90 -0.99
CA LYS A 209 -11.41 3.24 -0.56
C LYS A 209 -11.77 4.10 -1.78
N GLY A 210 -12.97 4.68 -1.76
CA GLY A 210 -13.43 5.62 -2.77
C GLY A 210 -14.49 5.08 -3.74
N ASP A 211 -14.82 3.80 -3.64
CA ASP A 211 -15.91 3.21 -4.43
C ASP A 211 -17.31 3.59 -3.92
N ASP A 212 -17.40 3.97 -2.65
CA ASP A 212 -18.69 4.06 -1.95
C ASP A 212 -19.44 5.38 -2.15
N GLU A 213 -18.84 6.44 -2.65
CA GLU A 213 -19.48 7.75 -2.45
C GLU A 213 -19.51 8.75 -3.59
N GLN A 214 -18.95 8.53 -4.75
CA GLN A 214 -19.00 9.60 -5.74
C GLN A 214 -19.30 9.14 -7.16
N ASN A 215 -20.48 9.51 -7.64
CA ASN A 215 -20.86 10.01 -8.97
C ASN A 215 -19.78 9.84 -10.10
N ASN A 216 -19.10 8.72 -10.15
CA ASN A 216 -18.35 8.39 -11.33
C ASN A 216 -19.34 7.84 -12.35
N SER A 217 -19.54 8.59 -13.41
CA SER A 217 -20.31 8.19 -14.58
C SER A 217 -19.81 6.89 -15.20
N ASP A 218 -18.70 6.36 -14.70
CA ASP A 218 -18.04 5.14 -15.14
C ASP A 218 -17.81 4.23 -13.91
N SER A 219 -18.67 3.22 -13.75
CA SER A 219 -18.49 2.21 -12.71
C SER A 219 -17.19 1.45 -12.94
N LEU A 220 -16.47 1.11 -11.85
CA LEU A 220 -15.28 0.28 -11.90
C LEU A 220 -15.65 -1.19 -11.86
N GLY A 221 -14.93 -2.02 -12.61
CA GLY A 221 -15.08 -3.48 -12.63
C GLY A 221 -13.76 -4.18 -12.31
N ASN A 222 -13.86 -5.38 -11.74
CA ASN A 222 -12.73 -6.25 -11.46
C ASN A 222 -12.47 -7.15 -12.68
N GLU A 223 -11.43 -6.85 -13.42
CA GLU A 223 -10.92 -7.72 -14.47
C GLU A 223 -9.98 -8.75 -13.85
N LEU A 224 -10.33 -10.03 -13.97
CA LEU A 224 -9.55 -11.14 -13.47
C LEU A 224 -8.67 -11.69 -14.59
N VAL A 225 -7.37 -11.66 -14.41
CA VAL A 225 -6.40 -12.28 -15.32
C VAL A 225 -5.86 -13.52 -14.63
N ARG A 226 -6.25 -14.70 -15.08
CA ARG A 226 -5.86 -15.97 -14.50
C ARG A 226 -4.81 -16.64 -15.37
N PHE A 227 -3.71 -17.04 -14.78
CA PHE A 227 -2.60 -17.76 -15.40
C PHE A 227 -2.52 -19.20 -14.89
N TRP A 228 -2.13 -20.13 -15.74
CA TRP A 228 -1.81 -21.51 -15.38
C TRP A 228 -0.78 -22.09 -16.35
N LYS A 229 -0.13 -23.17 -15.96
CA LYS A 229 0.76 -23.92 -16.84
C LYS A 229 0.04 -25.15 -17.38
N SER A 230 0.18 -25.40 -18.67
CA SER A 230 -0.30 -26.61 -19.32
C SER A 230 0.69 -27.76 -19.11
N GLU A 231 0.35 -28.98 -19.54
CA GLU A 231 1.19 -30.16 -19.39
C GLU A 231 2.54 -30.05 -20.10
N ASP A 232 2.61 -29.28 -21.20
CA ASP A 232 3.84 -28.98 -21.91
C ASP A 232 4.70 -27.88 -21.26
N GLY A 233 4.28 -27.37 -20.09
CA GLY A 233 4.97 -26.35 -19.32
C GLY A 233 4.78 -24.92 -19.82
N ARG A 234 3.98 -24.70 -20.86
CA ARG A 234 3.67 -23.35 -21.35
C ARG A 234 2.65 -22.64 -20.47
N VAL A 235 2.81 -21.35 -20.37
CA VAL A 235 1.88 -20.50 -19.64
C VAL A 235 0.69 -20.18 -20.52
N HIS A 236 -0.49 -20.43 -20.01
CA HIS A 236 -1.76 -20.01 -20.56
C HIS A 236 -2.38 -18.94 -19.68
N TYR A 237 -3.22 -18.11 -20.26
CA TYR A 237 -4.03 -17.17 -19.48
C TYR A 237 -5.45 -17.07 -20.04
N CYS A 238 -6.35 -16.64 -19.19
CA CYS A 238 -7.69 -16.18 -19.56
C CYS A 238 -8.01 -14.86 -18.87
N ARG A 239 -8.96 -14.14 -19.42
CA ARG A 239 -9.45 -12.88 -18.85
C ARG A 239 -10.96 -12.97 -18.69
N SER A 240 -11.45 -12.59 -17.52
CA SER A 240 -12.88 -12.53 -17.22
C SER A 240 -13.21 -11.28 -16.39
N CYS A 241 -14.47 -10.87 -16.44
CA CYS A 241 -15.02 -9.84 -15.58
C CYS A 241 -16.39 -10.30 -15.08
N GLY A 242 -16.53 -10.53 -13.79
CA GLY A 242 -17.70 -11.16 -13.23
C GLY A 242 -17.96 -12.52 -13.88
N ARG A 243 -19.14 -12.71 -14.45
CA ARG A 243 -19.54 -13.96 -15.15
C ARG A 243 -19.23 -13.97 -16.64
N VAL A 244 -18.61 -12.92 -17.17
CA VAL A 244 -18.29 -12.80 -18.61
C VAL A 244 -16.85 -13.18 -18.85
N MET A 245 -16.64 -14.15 -19.76
CA MET A 245 -15.32 -14.52 -20.25
C MET A 245 -14.94 -13.60 -21.41
N ILE A 246 -13.89 -12.80 -21.24
CA ILE A 246 -13.39 -11.86 -22.24
C ILE A 246 -12.46 -12.60 -23.22
N GLU A 247 -11.51 -13.34 -22.69
CA GLU A 247 -10.60 -14.23 -23.43
C GLU A 247 -10.55 -15.59 -22.72
N GLN A 248 -10.77 -16.68 -23.46
CA GLN A 248 -11.00 -17.97 -22.83
C GLN A 248 -9.71 -18.74 -22.51
N ASP A 249 -8.88 -18.97 -23.47
CA ASP A 249 -7.64 -19.75 -23.33
C ASP A 249 -6.63 -19.23 -24.36
N VAL A 250 -5.72 -18.44 -23.88
CA VAL A 250 -4.65 -17.89 -24.71
C VAL A 250 -3.35 -18.56 -24.34
N ALA A 251 -2.85 -19.40 -25.23
CA ALA A 251 -1.54 -20.01 -25.10
C ALA A 251 -0.46 -18.96 -25.37
N THR A 252 0.52 -18.89 -24.49
CA THR A 252 1.71 -18.06 -24.69
C THR A 252 2.93 -18.91 -25.03
N GLU A 253 3.97 -18.27 -25.53
CA GLU A 253 5.28 -18.93 -25.73
C GLU A 253 6.12 -18.96 -24.44
N MET A 254 5.62 -18.38 -23.35
CA MET A 254 6.32 -18.27 -22.07
C MET A 254 6.23 -19.58 -21.29
N THR A 255 7.30 -19.93 -20.61
CA THR A 255 7.38 -21.06 -19.66
C THR A 255 7.32 -20.59 -18.21
N LEU A 256 7.52 -19.29 -17.97
CA LEU A 256 7.46 -18.66 -16.66
C LEU A 256 6.26 -17.72 -16.58
N TYR A 257 5.61 -17.70 -15.42
CA TYR A 257 4.58 -16.70 -15.16
C TYR A 257 5.20 -15.29 -15.23
N PRO A 258 4.56 -14.35 -15.92
CA PRO A 258 5.09 -13.01 -16.14
C PRO A 258 4.91 -12.10 -14.92
N VAL A 259 5.22 -12.63 -13.76
CA VAL A 259 5.06 -11.96 -12.45
C VAL A 259 6.33 -12.10 -11.65
N ALA A 260 6.89 -10.97 -11.25
CA ALA A 260 7.93 -10.91 -10.23
C ALA A 260 7.25 -10.57 -8.90
N TYR A 261 7.35 -11.47 -7.94
CA TYR A 261 6.74 -11.34 -6.61
C TYR A 261 7.81 -11.31 -5.53
N MET A 262 7.62 -10.46 -4.55
CA MET A 262 8.53 -10.31 -3.42
C MET A 262 7.74 -10.20 -2.12
N SER A 263 8.10 -11.03 -1.13
CA SER A 263 7.68 -10.85 0.25
C SER A 263 8.77 -10.13 1.04
N TRP A 264 8.41 -9.11 1.82
CA TRP A 264 9.38 -8.34 2.63
C TRP A 264 10.06 -9.20 3.70
N LYS A 265 9.26 -9.87 4.51
CA LYS A 265 9.71 -10.88 5.46
C LYS A 265 8.89 -12.15 5.25
N PRO A 266 9.49 -13.25 4.79
CA PRO A 266 8.72 -14.46 4.49
C PRO A 266 8.08 -15.04 5.77
N ARG A 267 6.86 -15.53 5.62
CA ARG A 267 6.10 -16.22 6.66
C ARG A 267 5.99 -17.70 6.33
N LYS A 268 6.08 -18.55 7.34
CA LYS A 268 5.93 -19.99 7.16
C LYS A 268 4.49 -20.34 6.73
N ASN A 269 4.37 -21.18 5.72
CA ASN A 269 3.10 -21.68 5.18
C ASN A 269 2.11 -20.55 4.76
N CYS A 270 2.63 -19.46 4.27
CA CYS A 270 1.83 -18.35 3.76
C CYS A 270 2.64 -17.63 2.67
N TYR A 271 2.01 -17.30 1.56
CA TYR A 271 2.71 -16.52 0.54
C TYR A 271 2.83 -15.04 0.92
N HIS A 272 1.89 -14.52 1.71
CA HIS A 272 1.98 -13.16 2.20
C HIS A 272 3.10 -12.98 3.22
N GLY A 273 3.88 -11.94 3.05
CA GLY A 273 4.95 -11.56 3.95
C GLY A 273 4.45 -10.94 5.26
N VAL A 274 5.38 -10.62 6.13
CA VAL A 274 5.12 -9.88 7.37
C VAL A 274 5.36 -8.40 7.09
N MET A 275 4.37 -7.57 7.38
CA MET A 275 4.44 -6.12 7.32
C MET A 275 5.46 -5.58 8.32
N GLU A 276 6.37 -4.71 7.87
CA GLU A 276 7.37 -4.08 8.74
C GLU A 276 6.74 -3.17 9.78
N ILE A 277 5.67 -2.47 9.39
CA ILE A 277 5.03 -1.40 10.16
C ILE A 277 4.10 -1.93 11.25
N LYS A 278 3.39 -3.04 10.99
CA LYS A 278 2.37 -3.57 11.90
C LYS A 278 2.82 -3.73 13.36
N PRO A 279 3.99 -4.31 13.68
CA PRO A 279 4.46 -4.44 15.07
C PRO A 279 4.75 -3.09 15.73
N LEU A 280 5.03 -2.03 14.96
CA LEU A 280 5.43 -0.72 15.45
C LEU A 280 4.24 0.20 15.75
N ILE A 281 3.05 -0.14 15.27
CA ILE A 281 1.83 0.69 15.37
C ILE A 281 1.49 1.02 16.82
N ASN A 282 1.51 0.03 17.71
CA ASN A 282 1.16 0.26 19.12
C ASN A 282 2.12 1.24 19.82
N THR A 283 3.42 1.13 19.53
CA THR A 283 4.42 2.05 20.06
C THR A 283 4.22 3.45 19.51
N GLN A 284 3.89 3.57 18.21
CA GLN A 284 3.58 4.85 17.57
C GLN A 284 2.35 5.51 18.20
N ILE A 285 1.31 4.75 18.53
CA ILE A 285 0.12 5.26 19.21
C ILE A 285 0.50 5.85 20.59
N GLU A 286 1.33 5.16 21.36
CA GLU A 286 1.74 5.65 22.66
C GLU A 286 2.62 6.92 22.56
N ILE A 287 3.51 7.00 21.59
CA ILE A 287 4.28 8.24 21.30
C ILE A 287 3.33 9.41 21.04
N ASN A 288 2.33 9.22 20.18
CA ASN A 288 1.35 10.26 19.84
C ASN A 288 0.52 10.69 21.05
N LYS A 289 0.10 9.75 21.90
CA LYS A 289 -0.64 10.06 23.14
C LYS A 289 0.20 10.91 24.09
N GLN A 290 1.47 10.55 24.27
CA GLN A 290 2.37 11.29 25.15
C GLN A 290 2.66 12.69 24.63
N TRP A 291 2.93 12.87 23.34
CA TRP A 291 3.10 14.20 22.74
C TRP A 291 1.83 15.05 22.88
N THR A 292 0.66 14.45 22.70
CA THR A 292 -0.62 15.14 22.88
C THR A 292 -0.84 15.55 24.33
N ALA A 293 -0.54 14.68 25.30
CA ALA A 293 -0.62 14.99 26.73
C ALA A 293 0.36 16.10 27.14
N LEU A 294 1.62 16.02 26.66
CA LEU A 294 2.63 17.04 26.90
C LEU A 294 2.20 18.41 26.36
N ALA A 295 1.68 18.46 25.13
CA ALA A 295 1.18 19.70 24.55
C ALA A 295 -0.02 20.29 25.32
N LEU A 296 -0.91 19.44 25.84
CA LEU A 296 -2.00 19.88 26.72
C LEU A 296 -1.48 20.46 28.06
N MET A 297 -0.50 19.79 28.65
CA MET A 297 0.13 20.29 29.91
C MET A 297 0.80 21.63 29.64
N LEU A 298 1.59 21.77 28.58
CA LEU A 298 2.23 23.03 28.18
C LEU A 298 1.20 24.14 27.97
N ARG A 299 0.13 23.88 27.26
CA ARG A 299 -0.94 24.85 27.02
C ARG A 299 -1.64 25.26 28.31
N ASN A 300 -1.93 24.32 29.20
CA ASN A 300 -2.56 24.61 30.49
C ASN A 300 -1.65 25.40 31.43
N ASN A 301 -0.34 25.14 31.35
CA ASN A 301 0.65 25.90 32.16
C ASN A 301 0.92 27.28 31.56
N ALA A 302 0.92 27.41 30.22
CA ALA A 302 1.10 28.72 29.58
C ALA A 302 -0.12 29.64 29.75
N MET A 303 -1.30 29.06 29.96
CA MET A 303 -2.56 29.80 30.23
C MET A 303 -3.15 29.34 31.56
N PRO A 304 -2.58 29.75 32.70
CA PRO A 304 -3.06 29.31 34.00
C PRO A 304 -4.49 29.79 34.22
N LYS A 305 -5.33 28.92 34.75
CA LYS A 305 -6.70 29.25 35.09
C LYS A 305 -6.75 30.05 36.38
N LEU A 306 -7.22 31.27 36.31
CA LEU A 306 -7.45 32.09 37.49
C LEU A 306 -8.80 31.71 38.11
N VAL A 307 -8.76 31.44 39.43
CA VAL A 307 -9.97 31.27 40.24
C VAL A 307 -10.24 32.57 40.96
N TYR A 308 -11.32 33.22 40.59
CA TYR A 308 -11.71 34.49 41.16
C TYR A 308 -13.13 34.45 41.75
N ASN A 309 -13.35 35.31 42.73
CA ASN A 309 -14.65 35.43 43.37
C ASN A 309 -15.61 36.22 42.46
N ARG A 310 -16.60 35.56 41.87
CA ARG A 310 -17.56 36.17 40.95
C ARG A 310 -18.36 37.33 41.54
N ASN A 311 -18.61 37.32 42.85
CA ASN A 311 -19.33 38.39 43.53
C ASN A 311 -18.53 39.68 43.57
N LYS A 312 -17.18 39.55 43.53
CA LYS A 312 -16.28 40.72 43.55
C LYS A 312 -15.91 41.21 42.14
N PHE A 313 -16.16 40.37 41.09
CA PHE A 313 -15.95 40.72 39.71
C PHE A 313 -17.25 40.55 38.92
N PRO A 314 -18.21 41.46 39.10
CA PRO A 314 -19.54 41.31 38.47
C PRO A 314 -19.50 41.36 36.92
N LYS A 315 -18.49 42.01 36.34
CA LYS A 315 -18.27 42.06 34.87
C LYS A 315 -17.45 40.91 34.31
N GLY A 316 -17.01 39.99 35.20
CA GLY A 316 -16.11 38.91 34.84
C GLY A 316 -14.63 39.33 34.83
N TRP A 317 -13.76 38.36 34.57
CA TRP A 317 -12.33 38.58 34.38
C TRP A 317 -12.01 38.92 32.93
N ASP A 318 -11.33 40.05 32.72
CA ASP A 318 -10.79 40.43 31.41
C ASP A 318 -9.26 40.27 31.43
N PRO A 319 -8.70 39.34 30.66
CA PRO A 319 -7.26 39.10 30.61
C PRO A 319 -6.47 40.25 29.98
N ASP A 320 -7.12 41.10 29.18
CA ASP A 320 -6.46 42.18 28.43
C ASP A 320 -6.55 43.53 29.16
N ALA A 321 -7.27 43.60 30.28
CA ALA A 321 -7.42 44.82 31.05
C ALA A 321 -6.16 45.19 31.80
N THR A 322 -5.64 46.41 31.60
CA THR A 322 -4.50 46.99 32.33
C THR A 322 -4.78 47.30 33.79
N SER A 323 -6.04 47.43 34.15
CA SER A 323 -6.48 47.60 35.55
C SER A 323 -7.87 47.01 35.74
N ILE A 324 -8.03 46.28 36.87
CA ILE A 324 -9.26 45.59 37.21
C ILE A 324 -9.78 46.12 38.53
N GLY A 325 -10.97 46.73 38.49
CA GLY A 325 -11.65 47.23 39.70
C GLY A 325 -12.35 46.09 40.44
N VAL A 326 -12.10 45.99 41.73
CA VAL A 326 -12.64 44.96 42.64
C VAL A 326 -13.56 45.64 43.64
N THR A 327 -14.73 45.07 43.91
CA THR A 327 -15.63 45.55 44.95
C THR A 327 -15.28 44.90 46.31
N GLY A 328 -14.77 45.67 47.23
CA GLY A 328 -14.39 45.21 48.57
C GLY A 328 -12.89 44.86 48.74
N ASP A 329 -12.55 44.01 49.69
CA ASP A 329 -11.13 43.71 49.99
C ASP A 329 -10.47 42.89 48.86
N VAL A 330 -9.31 43.36 48.40
CA VAL A 330 -8.56 42.77 47.29
C VAL A 330 -8.04 41.37 47.63
N LYS A 331 -7.73 41.10 48.89
CA LYS A 331 -7.17 39.83 49.36
C LYS A 331 -8.07 38.63 49.12
N ASP A 332 -9.39 38.82 49.13
CA ASP A 332 -10.35 37.73 48.90
C ASP A 332 -10.86 37.66 47.45
N ALA A 333 -10.34 38.50 46.61
CA ALA A 333 -10.81 38.57 45.21
C ALA A 333 -10.19 37.49 44.32
N LEU A 334 -8.96 37.13 44.56
CA LEU A 334 -8.20 36.13 43.84
C LEU A 334 -7.81 35.00 44.81
N THR A 335 -8.32 33.80 44.61
CA THR A 335 -8.12 32.67 45.50
C THR A 335 -6.95 31.75 45.05
N GLY A 336 -6.37 31.98 43.90
CA GLY A 336 -5.22 31.21 43.42
C GLY A 336 -5.18 30.98 41.91
N VAL A 337 -4.06 30.47 41.48
CA VAL A 337 -3.86 30.00 40.08
C VAL A 337 -4.07 28.51 40.10
N ALA A 338 -5.19 28.03 39.50
CA ALA A 338 -5.42 26.63 39.38
C ALA A 338 -4.74 26.11 38.07
N GLY A 339 -3.83 25.15 38.25
CA GLY A 339 -3.29 24.42 37.09
C GLY A 339 -1.80 24.59 36.80
N SER A 340 -1.05 25.29 37.65
CA SER A 340 0.42 25.30 37.55
C SER A 340 0.99 24.01 38.15
N MET A 341 0.91 22.90 37.41
CA MET A 341 1.70 21.71 37.72
C MET A 341 3.07 21.85 37.05
N PRO A 342 4.18 21.63 37.76
CA PRO A 342 5.49 21.58 37.13
C PRO A 342 5.45 20.48 36.04
N ILE A 343 5.97 20.80 34.86
CA ILE A 343 6.13 19.80 33.82
C ILE A 343 7.21 18.84 34.30
N PRO A 344 6.89 17.54 34.44
CA PRO A 344 7.93 16.61 34.86
C PRO A 344 8.98 16.54 33.74
N THR A 345 10.23 16.87 34.05
CA THR A 345 11.37 16.73 33.12
C THR A 345 11.51 15.29 32.63
N GLU A 346 11.05 14.34 33.44
CA GLU A 346 10.99 12.93 33.15
C GLU A 346 10.01 12.61 31.97
N ALA A 347 8.92 13.37 31.83
CA ALA A 347 7.94 13.14 30.76
C ALA A 347 8.52 13.39 29.35
N THR A 348 9.38 14.40 29.21
CA THR A 348 10.08 14.68 27.96
C THR A 348 11.13 13.60 27.65
N GLY A 349 11.86 13.16 28.71
CA GLY A 349 12.83 12.06 28.58
C GLY A 349 12.21 10.75 28.19
N ILE A 350 11.06 10.37 28.75
CA ILE A 350 10.34 9.15 28.40
C ILE A 350 9.92 9.19 26.92
N THR A 351 9.40 10.32 26.44
CA THR A 351 8.95 10.44 25.05
C THR A 351 10.09 10.31 24.04
N SER A 352 11.26 10.89 24.33
CA SER A 352 12.43 10.73 23.47
C SER A 352 12.95 9.29 23.50
N THR A 353 13.03 8.68 24.67
CA THR A 353 13.44 7.28 24.82
C THR A 353 12.52 6.32 24.06
N MET A 354 11.21 6.56 24.06
CA MET A 354 10.26 5.73 23.29
C MET A 354 10.45 5.90 21.77
N THR A 355 10.72 7.12 21.31
CA THR A 355 11.02 7.39 19.91
C THR A 355 12.31 6.70 19.47
N ASP A 356 13.37 6.80 20.29
CA ASP A 356 14.65 6.15 20.01
C ASP A 356 14.55 4.62 20.06
N ALA A 357 13.76 4.09 21.00
CA ALA A 357 13.48 2.66 21.07
C ALA A 357 12.73 2.16 19.83
N LEU A 358 11.73 2.91 19.33
CA LEU A 358 11.00 2.57 18.12
C LEU A 358 11.93 2.54 16.90
N LYS A 359 12.77 3.56 16.73
CA LYS A 359 13.79 3.62 15.66
C LYS A 359 14.77 2.45 15.76
N SER A 360 15.22 2.14 16.99
CA SER A 360 16.16 1.03 17.24
C SER A 360 15.54 -0.33 16.90
N VAL A 361 14.30 -0.59 17.31
CA VAL A 361 13.57 -1.82 16.98
C VAL A 361 13.34 -1.95 15.47
N ALA A 362 13.09 -0.85 14.80
CA ALA A 362 12.96 -0.81 13.34
C ALA A 362 14.31 -0.96 12.60
N GLY A 363 15.44 -0.91 13.30
CA GLY A 363 16.77 -0.94 12.68
C GLY A 363 17.17 0.36 11.98
N ALA A 364 16.46 1.46 12.26
CA ALA A 364 16.69 2.78 11.67
C ALA A 364 17.22 3.74 12.75
N ASN A 365 18.46 3.52 13.22
CA ASN A 365 19.11 4.38 14.20
C ASN A 365 19.49 5.73 13.60
N ASP A 366 19.66 6.77 14.43
CA ASP A 366 20.04 8.10 13.98
C ASP A 366 21.37 8.11 13.18
N ALA A 367 22.32 7.22 13.53
CA ALA A 367 23.55 7.01 12.75
C ALA A 367 23.29 6.44 11.34
N ALA A 368 22.13 5.84 11.10
CA ALA A 368 21.72 5.26 9.84
C ALA A 368 20.83 6.22 9.03
N LEU A 369 20.17 7.16 9.70
CA LEU A 369 19.32 8.16 9.06
C LEU A 369 20.09 9.41 8.58
N GLY A 370 21.38 9.56 8.93
CA GLY A 370 22.29 10.64 8.50
C GLY A 370 22.31 11.82 9.45
#